data_c80b2c1247d4a663398b00a6a4fd7c68
#
_entry.id   c80b2c1247d4a663398b00a6a4fd7c68
#
_cell.length_a   1.000
_cell.length_b   1.000
_cell.length_c   1.000
_cell.angle_alpha   90.00
_cell.angle_beta   90.00
_cell.angle_gamma   90.00
#
_symmetry.space_group_name_H-M   'P 1'
#
loop_
_entity.id
_entity.type
_entity.pdbx_description
1 polymer ?
#
loop_
_entity_poly.entity_id
_entity_poly.type
_entity_poly.pdbx_seq_one_letter_code
_entity_poly.pdbx_strand_id
1 'polypeptide(L)'
;MAKRGQLSGDLERVTGGYLNDLVANTVTLEDDSTISGALTMSAALIFGIQAVTAAGGDQAGAAAISATGGTVVNVTGADNSKGVRLPLLSAVSLGQVYLICNNLVNKTLEIYPGSGDGINPASDNAGITVAADTIFLCIALTSAEWFGAELTVVGA
;
A
#
# COMPACT_ATOMS: atom_id res chain seq x y z
N MET A 1 33.01 -11.47 -29.97
CA MET A 1 31.55 -11.39 -30.21
C MET A 1 30.86 -12.15 -29.10
N ALA A 2 30.33 -11.46 -28.10
CA ALA A 2 29.61 -12.11 -27.02
C ALA A 2 28.20 -12.51 -27.53
N LYS A 3 27.87 -13.80 -27.41
CA LYS A 3 26.51 -14.31 -27.70
C LYS A 3 25.54 -13.63 -26.77
N ARG A 4 24.51 -12.95 -27.28
CA ARG A 4 23.33 -12.56 -26.53
C ARG A 4 22.65 -13.83 -26.05
N GLY A 5 22.84 -14.17 -24.80
CA GLY A 5 22.07 -15.24 -24.17
C GLY A 5 20.64 -14.77 -24.04
N GLN A 6 19.71 -15.50 -24.65
CA GLN A 6 18.28 -15.34 -24.46
C GLN A 6 17.98 -15.86 -23.04
N LEU A 7 17.67 -14.97 -22.12
CA LEU A 7 17.18 -15.32 -20.80
C LEU A 7 15.71 -15.71 -20.94
N SER A 8 15.44 -16.96 -21.24
CA SER A 8 14.13 -17.56 -21.19
C SER A 8 14.08 -18.51 -19.99
N GLY A 9 13.25 -18.19 -19.00
CA GLY A 9 12.93 -19.08 -17.89
C GLY A 9 14.10 -19.39 -16.97
N ASP A 10 13.96 -19.11 -15.70
CA ASP A 10 14.90 -19.36 -14.62
C ASP A 10 16.20 -18.55 -14.69
N LEU A 11 16.18 -17.37 -14.06
CA LEU A 11 17.40 -16.76 -13.53
C LEU A 11 17.91 -17.63 -12.38
N GLU A 12 18.31 -18.86 -12.68
CA GLU A 12 19.05 -19.65 -11.74
C GLU A 12 20.33 -18.90 -11.39
N ARG A 13 20.26 -18.21 -10.24
CA ARG A 13 21.40 -17.84 -9.42
C ARG A 13 22.65 -17.41 -10.17
N VAL A 14 22.69 -16.16 -10.62
CA VAL A 14 23.95 -15.53 -10.99
C VAL A 14 24.77 -15.32 -9.72
N THR A 15 25.51 -16.34 -9.31
CA THR A 15 26.50 -16.22 -8.25
C THR A 15 27.74 -15.58 -8.82
N GLY A 16 27.98 -14.31 -8.48
CA GLY A 16 29.22 -13.60 -8.75
C GLY A 16 29.37 -12.94 -10.14
N GLY A 17 28.30 -12.83 -10.91
CA GLY A 17 28.29 -12.07 -12.17
C GLY A 17 27.64 -10.71 -12.00
N TYR A 18 28.30 -9.67 -12.48
CA TYR A 18 27.65 -8.36 -12.62
C TYR A 18 26.77 -8.39 -13.87
N LEU A 19 25.45 -8.15 -13.70
CA LEU A 19 24.59 -7.83 -14.84
C LEU A 19 24.84 -6.37 -15.21
N ASN A 20 25.89 -6.12 -16.00
CA ASN A 20 26.27 -4.75 -16.37
C ASN A 20 25.30 -4.11 -17.38
N ASP A 21 24.45 -4.89 -18.03
CA ASP A 21 23.51 -4.40 -19.06
C ASP A 21 22.29 -5.30 -19.13
N LEU A 22 21.44 -5.29 -18.09
CA LEU A 22 20.11 -5.83 -18.24
C LEU A 22 19.21 -4.77 -18.89
N VAL A 23 19.22 -4.71 -20.22
CA VAL A 23 18.22 -3.93 -20.97
C VAL A 23 16.96 -4.77 -21.05
N ALA A 24 16.19 -4.78 -19.98
CA ALA A 24 14.87 -5.40 -19.96
C ALA A 24 13.81 -4.32 -19.92
N ASN A 25 12.79 -4.45 -20.76
CA ASN A 25 11.62 -3.58 -20.70
C ASN A 25 10.79 -3.82 -19.41
N THR A 26 10.97 -4.95 -18.80
CA THR A 26 10.30 -5.35 -17.56
C THR A 26 11.18 -6.30 -16.76
N VAL A 27 11.36 -6.00 -15.48
CA VAL A 27 11.91 -6.94 -14.50
C VAL A 27 10.75 -7.30 -13.59
N THR A 28 10.32 -8.56 -13.63
CA THR A 28 9.32 -9.09 -12.71
C THR A 28 10.06 -9.78 -11.59
N LEU A 29 9.79 -9.36 -10.35
CA LEU A 29 10.21 -10.06 -9.16
C LEU A 29 9.04 -10.95 -8.73
N GLU A 30 9.29 -12.24 -8.64
CA GLU A 30 8.32 -13.20 -8.13
C GLU A 30 8.13 -12.99 -6.61
N ASP A 31 7.09 -13.60 -6.08
CA ASP A 31 6.83 -13.60 -4.63
C ASP A 31 8.10 -14.07 -3.87
N ASP A 32 8.34 -13.48 -2.72
CA ASP A 32 9.53 -13.70 -1.88
C ASP A 32 10.87 -13.19 -2.44
N SER A 33 10.87 -12.48 -3.57
CA SER A 33 12.08 -11.84 -4.08
C SER A 33 12.49 -10.65 -3.22
N THR A 34 13.77 -10.62 -2.82
CA THR A 34 14.31 -9.53 -2.00
C THR A 34 15.43 -8.81 -2.75
N ILE A 35 15.36 -7.49 -2.81
CA ILE A 35 16.48 -6.65 -3.21
C ILE A 35 17.25 -6.27 -1.95
N SER A 36 18.41 -6.92 -1.72
CA SER A 36 19.29 -6.56 -0.62
C SER A 36 20.21 -5.43 -1.07
N GLY A 37 20.02 -4.25 -0.51
CA GLY A 37 20.78 -3.05 -0.86
C GLY A 37 19.86 -1.91 -1.32
N ALA A 38 20.45 -0.83 -1.82
CA ALA A 38 19.69 0.31 -2.32
C ALA A 38 19.19 0.04 -3.75
N LEU A 39 17.90 0.26 -3.99
CA LEU A 39 17.32 0.35 -5.32
C LEU A 39 17.38 1.80 -5.78
N THR A 40 18.19 2.09 -6.81
CA THR A 40 18.22 3.41 -7.43
C THR A 40 17.37 3.38 -8.70
N MET A 41 16.38 4.25 -8.77
CA MET A 41 15.50 4.40 -9.92
C MET A 41 15.77 5.76 -10.57
N SER A 42 16.05 5.77 -11.87
CA SER A 42 16.25 7.01 -12.65
C SER A 42 14.96 7.54 -13.28
N ALA A 43 13.86 6.83 -13.09
CA ALA A 43 12.52 7.17 -13.59
C ALA A 43 11.50 7.23 -12.46
N ALA A 44 10.27 7.61 -12.77
CA ALA A 44 9.18 7.64 -11.80
C ALA A 44 8.88 6.25 -11.25
N LEU A 45 8.67 6.17 -9.93
CA LEU A 45 8.11 4.99 -9.29
C LEU A 45 6.59 5.01 -9.47
N ILE A 46 6.05 3.95 -10.09
CA ILE A 46 4.62 3.81 -10.31
C ILE A 46 4.09 2.77 -9.34
N PHE A 47 3.15 3.19 -8.48
CA PHE A 47 2.47 2.30 -7.56
C PHE A 47 1.21 1.70 -8.21
N GLY A 48 0.91 0.46 -7.89
CA GLY A 48 -0.38 -0.13 -8.21
C GLY A 48 -1.51 0.60 -7.49
N ILE A 49 -2.66 0.73 -8.16
CA ILE A 49 -3.87 1.37 -7.62
C ILE A 49 -4.94 0.32 -7.42
N GLN A 50 -5.60 0.33 -6.26
CA GLN A 50 -6.84 -0.38 -6.03
C GLN A 50 -7.98 0.61 -5.77
N ALA A 51 -9.18 0.31 -6.30
CA ALA A 51 -10.38 1.09 -6.02
C ALA A 51 -11.23 0.37 -4.97
N VAL A 52 -11.68 1.10 -3.95
CA VAL A 52 -12.53 0.58 -2.88
C VAL A 52 -13.72 1.51 -2.70
N THR A 53 -14.93 0.96 -2.75
CA THR A 53 -16.13 1.73 -2.42
C THR A 53 -16.37 1.66 -0.92
N ALA A 54 -16.32 2.79 -0.23
CA ALA A 54 -16.56 2.86 1.21
C ALA A 54 -17.93 2.29 1.58
N ALA A 55 -18.01 1.54 2.68
CA ALA A 55 -19.23 0.88 3.14
C ALA A 55 -19.29 0.88 4.69
N GLY A 56 -20.45 0.58 5.21
CA GLY A 56 -20.69 0.47 6.67
C GLY A 56 -20.32 1.71 7.47
N GLY A 57 -20.73 1.74 8.71
CA GLY A 57 -20.43 2.80 9.67
C GLY A 57 -19.62 2.31 10.88
N ASP A 58 -19.09 1.11 10.80
CA ASP A 58 -18.27 0.49 11.83
C ASP A 58 -17.19 -0.41 11.20
N GLN A 59 -16.28 -0.89 11.99
CA GLN A 59 -15.19 -1.75 11.52
C GLN A 59 -15.69 -3.00 10.78
N ALA A 60 -16.72 -3.65 11.28
CA ALA A 60 -17.22 -4.91 10.71
C ALA A 60 -17.88 -4.70 9.35
N GLY A 61 -18.61 -3.58 9.20
CA GLY A 61 -19.30 -3.20 7.96
C GLY A 61 -18.44 -2.45 6.95
N ALA A 62 -17.28 -1.95 7.35
CA ALA A 62 -16.38 -1.19 6.47
C ALA A 62 -15.84 -2.05 5.32
N ALA A 63 -15.69 -1.44 4.13
CA ALA A 63 -15.16 -2.12 2.95
C ALA A 63 -13.68 -2.48 3.16
N ALA A 64 -13.32 -3.73 2.88
CA ALA A 64 -11.95 -4.20 3.08
C ALA A 64 -11.01 -3.73 1.97
N ILE A 65 -9.85 -3.21 2.36
CA ILE A 65 -8.71 -2.98 1.50
C ILE A 65 -7.98 -4.32 1.32
N SER A 66 -7.61 -4.67 0.09
CA SER A 66 -6.88 -5.89 -0.19
C SER A 66 -5.43 -5.80 0.27
N ALA A 67 -4.93 -6.85 0.94
CA ALA A 67 -3.52 -6.94 1.34
C ALA A 67 -2.57 -7.05 0.14
N THR A 68 -3.03 -7.65 -0.95
CA THR A 68 -2.27 -7.87 -2.20
C THR A 68 -2.68 -6.90 -3.32
N GLY A 69 -3.53 -5.92 -3.02
CA GLY A 69 -3.91 -4.85 -3.95
C GLY A 69 -2.82 -3.80 -4.13
N GLY A 70 -3.13 -2.76 -4.88
CA GLY A 70 -2.20 -1.65 -5.07
C GLY A 70 -1.93 -0.86 -3.77
N THR A 71 -0.75 -0.28 -3.67
CA THR A 71 -0.35 0.60 -2.56
C THR A 71 -1.21 1.86 -2.46
N VAL A 72 -1.66 2.38 -3.61
CA VAL A 72 -2.57 3.53 -3.65
C VAL A 72 -4.01 3.03 -3.64
N VAL A 73 -4.77 3.47 -2.65
CA VAL A 73 -6.18 3.11 -2.48
C VAL A 73 -7.04 4.31 -2.85
N ASN A 74 -7.69 4.24 -3.99
CA ASN A 74 -8.67 5.25 -4.40
C ASN A 74 -10.04 4.90 -3.79
N VAL A 75 -10.45 5.66 -2.77
CA VAL A 75 -11.72 5.42 -2.10
C VAL A 75 -12.83 6.20 -2.77
N THR A 76 -13.92 5.49 -3.10
CA THR A 76 -15.15 6.05 -3.65
C THR A 76 -16.30 5.83 -2.68
N GLY A 77 -17.38 6.61 -2.80
CA GLY A 77 -18.61 6.41 -2.02
C GLY A 77 -18.54 6.78 -0.54
N ALA A 78 -17.53 7.54 -0.09
CA ALA A 78 -17.54 8.10 1.27
C ALA A 78 -18.71 9.08 1.43
N ASP A 79 -19.36 9.09 2.59
CA ASP A 79 -20.53 9.93 2.87
C ASP A 79 -20.63 10.43 4.33
N ASN A 80 -19.53 10.56 5.05
CA ASN A 80 -19.36 10.92 6.45
C ASN A 80 -19.75 9.81 7.46
N SER A 81 -20.29 8.69 7.00
CA SER A 81 -20.69 7.57 7.85
C SER A 81 -20.19 6.23 7.31
N LYS A 82 -19.44 6.24 6.25
CA LYS A 82 -18.88 5.03 5.64
C LYS A 82 -17.37 4.98 5.76
N GLY A 83 -16.86 3.77 5.81
CA GLY A 83 -15.45 3.53 6.01
C GLY A 83 -14.85 2.47 5.12
N VAL A 84 -13.53 2.42 5.21
CA VAL A 84 -12.72 1.33 4.70
C VAL A 84 -11.96 0.69 5.86
N ARG A 85 -11.59 -0.56 5.69
CA ARG A 85 -10.85 -1.32 6.70
C ARG A 85 -9.52 -1.77 6.12
N LEU A 86 -8.44 -1.46 6.83
CA LEU A 86 -7.10 -1.95 6.54
C LEU A 86 -7.05 -3.49 6.60
N PRO A 87 -6.16 -4.13 5.86
CA PRO A 87 -5.91 -5.55 6.03
C PRO A 87 -5.49 -5.87 7.47
N LEU A 88 -5.63 -7.14 7.86
CA LEU A 88 -5.02 -7.61 9.10
C LEU A 88 -3.50 -7.46 9.02
N LEU A 89 -2.87 -7.02 10.09
CA LEU A 89 -1.40 -6.92 10.17
C LEU A 89 -0.72 -8.28 9.99
N SER A 90 -1.41 -9.37 10.32
CA SER A 90 -0.93 -10.73 10.04
C SER A 90 -0.95 -11.13 8.55
N ALA A 91 -1.64 -10.37 7.70
CA ALA A 91 -1.76 -10.62 6.26
C ALA A 91 -0.86 -9.70 5.42
N VAL A 92 -0.06 -8.86 6.05
CA VAL A 92 0.85 -7.91 5.38
C VAL A 92 2.25 -8.03 5.96
N SER A 93 3.25 -7.56 5.21
CA SER A 93 4.62 -7.47 5.71
C SER A 93 4.83 -6.19 6.51
N LEU A 94 5.67 -6.24 7.54
CA LEU A 94 6.10 -5.02 8.25
C LEU A 94 6.80 -4.08 7.26
N GLY A 95 6.49 -2.79 7.35
CA GLY A 95 6.94 -1.79 6.39
C GLY A 95 6.03 -1.62 5.18
N GLN A 96 4.98 -2.43 5.02
CA GLN A 96 4.00 -2.21 3.96
C GLN A 96 3.26 -0.89 4.15
N VAL A 97 3.12 -0.14 3.06
CA VAL A 97 2.56 1.20 3.04
C VAL A 97 1.28 1.22 2.23
N TYR A 98 0.28 1.97 2.70
CA TYR A 98 -0.89 2.36 1.92
C TYR A 98 -1.04 3.89 1.89
N LEU A 99 -1.39 4.40 0.73
CA LEU A 99 -1.81 5.78 0.48
C LEU A 99 -3.32 5.74 0.20
N ILE A 100 -4.12 6.08 1.20
CA ILE A 100 -5.58 6.03 1.11
C ILE A 100 -6.09 7.41 0.74
N CYS A 101 -6.59 7.52 -0.48
CA CYS A 101 -7.06 8.78 -1.05
C CYS A 101 -8.58 8.91 -0.86
N ASN A 102 -8.98 9.86 0.00
CA ASN A 102 -10.35 10.32 0.09
C ASN A 102 -10.52 11.55 -0.82
N ASN A 103 -10.80 11.33 -2.09
CA ASN A 103 -10.92 12.40 -3.07
C ASN A 103 -12.38 12.90 -3.25
N LEU A 104 -13.22 12.74 -2.24
CA LEU A 104 -14.61 13.18 -2.28
C LEU A 104 -14.81 14.52 -1.59
N VAL A 105 -15.30 15.48 -2.34
CA VAL A 105 -15.53 16.84 -1.86
C VAL A 105 -16.54 16.86 -0.70
N ASN A 106 -16.18 17.50 0.42
CA ASN A 106 -17.02 17.68 1.59
C ASN A 106 -17.52 16.38 2.26
N LYS A 107 -16.79 15.27 2.09
CA LYS A 107 -17.12 13.99 2.70
C LYS A 107 -15.95 13.45 3.49
N THR A 108 -16.16 13.17 4.76
CA THR A 108 -15.17 12.45 5.58
C THR A 108 -15.23 10.95 5.29
N LEU A 109 -14.13 10.28 5.58
CA LEU A 109 -13.96 8.84 5.47
C LEU A 109 -13.50 8.30 6.81
N GLU A 110 -14.10 7.20 7.27
CA GLU A 110 -13.59 6.46 8.42
C GLU A 110 -12.62 5.37 7.94
N ILE A 111 -11.46 5.30 8.56
CA ILE A 111 -10.48 4.23 8.31
C ILE A 111 -10.36 3.40 9.58
N TYR A 112 -10.70 2.12 9.46
CA TYR A 112 -10.61 1.16 10.55
C TYR A 112 -9.39 0.25 10.38
N PRO A 113 -8.74 -0.19 11.45
CA PRO A 113 -7.75 -1.27 11.37
C PRO A 113 -8.40 -2.61 11.08
N GLY A 114 -7.61 -3.64 10.80
CA GLY A 114 -8.04 -5.03 10.85
C GLY A 114 -8.58 -5.40 12.24
N SER A 115 -9.38 -6.45 12.34
CA SER A 115 -9.94 -6.86 13.62
C SER A 115 -8.86 -7.27 14.62
N GLY A 116 -8.80 -6.63 15.77
CA GLY A 116 -7.80 -6.84 16.82
C GLY A 116 -6.50 -6.02 16.63
N ASP A 117 -6.39 -5.27 15.54
CA ASP A 117 -5.28 -4.35 15.30
C ASP A 117 -5.64 -2.93 15.77
N GLY A 118 -4.62 -2.06 15.87
CA GLY A 118 -4.75 -0.63 16.16
C GLY A 118 -4.25 0.26 15.02
N ILE A 119 -4.64 1.54 15.06
CA ILE A 119 -4.02 2.61 14.25
C ILE A 119 -3.51 3.67 15.21
N ASN A 120 -2.21 3.95 15.18
CA ASN A 120 -1.57 4.84 16.14
C ASN A 120 -1.82 4.35 17.59
N PRO A 121 -1.66 5.17 18.62
CA PRO A 121 -1.95 4.76 20.00
C PRO A 121 -3.46 4.72 20.33
N ALA A 122 -4.35 4.60 19.32
CA ALA A 122 -5.75 4.41 19.54
C ALA A 122 -6.05 2.99 20.05
N SER A 123 -7.23 2.81 20.68
CA SER A 123 -7.67 1.47 21.09
C SER A 123 -7.82 0.55 19.89
N ASP A 124 -7.63 -0.76 20.13
CA ASP A 124 -7.90 -1.78 19.10
C ASP A 124 -9.28 -1.58 18.47
N ASN A 125 -9.36 -1.81 17.18
CA ASN A 125 -10.56 -1.65 16.36
C ASN A 125 -11.09 -0.20 16.25
N ALA A 126 -10.46 0.79 16.89
CA ALA A 126 -10.90 2.17 16.78
C ALA A 126 -10.57 2.72 15.38
N GLY A 127 -11.57 3.32 14.75
CA GLY A 127 -11.39 4.03 13.48
C GLY A 127 -10.81 5.43 13.69
N ILE A 128 -10.29 5.98 12.61
CA ILE A 128 -9.88 7.38 12.51
C ILE A 128 -10.66 8.05 11.39
N THR A 129 -11.06 9.29 11.60
CA THR A 129 -11.75 10.10 10.59
C THR A 129 -10.72 10.83 9.75
N VAL A 130 -10.82 10.71 8.43
CA VAL A 130 -9.99 11.38 7.44
C VAL A 130 -10.80 12.45 6.71
N ALA A 131 -10.27 13.64 6.61
CA ALA A 131 -10.95 14.76 5.98
C ALA A 131 -11.20 14.53 4.47
N ALA A 132 -12.11 15.31 3.90
CA ALA A 132 -12.33 15.33 2.46
C ALA A 132 -11.08 15.86 1.73
N ASP A 133 -10.87 15.39 0.50
CA ASP A 133 -9.77 15.84 -0.38
C ASP A 133 -8.38 15.66 0.24
N THR A 134 -8.19 14.61 1.06
CA THR A 134 -6.92 14.31 1.71
C THR A 134 -6.43 12.91 1.41
N ILE A 135 -5.15 12.69 1.68
CA ILE A 135 -4.52 11.37 1.63
C ILE A 135 -4.12 10.99 3.04
N PHE A 136 -4.51 9.80 3.46
CA PHE A 136 -3.98 9.19 4.66
C PHE A 136 -2.87 8.22 4.30
N LEU A 137 -1.66 8.50 4.78
CA LEU A 137 -0.53 7.59 4.70
C LEU A 137 -0.54 6.68 5.91
N CYS A 138 -0.47 5.37 5.73
CA CYS A 138 -0.24 4.44 6.83
C CYS A 138 0.81 3.39 6.48
N ILE A 139 1.48 2.90 7.51
CA ILE A 139 2.53 1.89 7.43
C ILE A 139 2.29 0.82 8.49
N ALA A 140 2.46 -0.45 8.13
CA ALA A 140 2.49 -1.56 9.07
C ALA A 140 3.78 -1.49 9.90
N LEU A 141 3.70 -0.93 11.11
CA LEU A 141 4.88 -0.66 11.93
C LEU A 141 5.23 -1.83 12.85
N THR A 142 4.22 -2.46 13.42
CA THR A 142 4.37 -3.63 14.28
C THR A 142 3.37 -4.71 13.88
N SER A 143 3.42 -5.87 14.51
CA SER A 143 2.45 -6.95 14.29
C SER A 143 1.05 -6.68 14.88
N ALA A 144 0.85 -5.55 15.56
CA ALA A 144 -0.40 -5.17 16.22
C ALA A 144 -0.86 -3.76 15.88
N GLU A 145 -0.03 -2.95 15.20
CA GLU A 145 -0.30 -1.53 15.05
C GLU A 145 0.11 -0.97 13.69
N TRP A 146 -0.82 -0.29 13.07
CA TRP A 146 -0.60 0.62 11.96
C TRP A 146 -0.19 1.99 12.48
N PHE A 147 0.79 2.61 11.85
CA PHE A 147 1.14 4.00 12.10
C PHE A 147 0.77 4.86 10.89
N GLY A 148 0.07 5.96 11.11
CA GLY A 148 -0.36 6.78 9.98
C GLY A 148 -0.70 8.23 10.34
N ALA A 149 -0.77 9.04 9.30
CA ALA A 149 -1.14 10.45 9.40
C ALA A 149 -1.82 10.94 8.12
N GLU A 150 -2.67 11.97 8.25
CA GLU A 150 -3.17 12.71 7.10
C GLU A 150 -2.05 13.55 6.48
N LEU A 151 -1.96 13.47 5.15
CA LEU A 151 -1.13 14.35 4.36
C LEU A 151 -1.99 15.54 3.91
N THR A 152 -1.95 16.62 4.68
CA THR A 152 -2.68 17.83 4.34
C THR A 152 -1.94 18.59 3.26
N VAL A 153 -2.62 18.92 2.16
CA VAL A 153 -2.10 19.86 1.18
C VAL A 153 -2.15 21.26 1.81
N VAL A 154 -1.01 21.78 2.23
CA VAL A 154 -0.90 23.13 2.78
C VAL A 154 -0.88 24.10 1.61
N GLY A 155 -1.99 24.76 1.38
CA GLY A 155 -2.09 25.98 0.58
C GLY A 155 -2.61 25.80 -0.84
N ALA A 156 -3.78 26.20 -1.05
CA ALA A 156 -4.24 26.91 -2.25
C ALA A 156 -4.62 28.32 -1.85
#